data_c72f3f1d094b2d9b2e84b1e1bbbb67be
#
_entry.id   c72f3f1d094b2d9b2e84b1e1bbbb67be
#
_cell.length_a   1.000
_cell.length_b   1.000
_cell.length_c   1.000
_cell.angle_alpha   90.00
_cell.angle_beta   90.00
_cell.angle_gamma   90.00
#
_symmetry.space_group_name_H-M   'P 1'
#
loop_
_entity.id
_entity.type
_entity.pdbx_description
1 polymer ?
#
loop_
_entity_poly.entity_id
_entity_poly.type
_entity_poly.pdbx_seq_one_letter_code
_entity_poly.pdbx_strand_id
1 'polypeptide(L)'
;VKIESDPAHVEAATTPLHWKQGFAEDFADFPVAYRRVKATVLQEPRRLCWSDGAAACIGLNSKHLERHAHDFESCFAQGQVEYLGQTLAPVASAYAGHQFGVWAGQLGDGRAMLLGDLPSQASAGDWGFDAIDSIHLSDRIEVQLKGSGQTPYSRMGDGRAVLRSSIREFLGSEAMIGLGIPSTRALCLYGSDDPVFRETTETAAIVTRLAPTFLRFGHVEFFAHFHHHDALNHFLQKLAKRHYPKALSARHDASGLNDDDLYKLALFKSIASRTGDLIARWQSVGFCHGVMNTDNMSLIGLTIDYGPFGFLDQYDEDHVCNHSDHQGRYS
;
A
#
# COMPACT_ATOMS: atom_id res chain seq x y z
N VAL A 1 12.74 32.52 -53.30
CA VAL A 1 11.81 31.67 -52.56
C VAL A 1 12.46 31.42 -51.23
N LYS A 2 12.03 32.13 -50.15
CA LYS A 2 12.40 31.86 -48.78
C LYS A 2 11.57 30.67 -48.29
N ILE A 3 12.23 29.60 -47.90
CA ILE A 3 11.63 28.53 -47.17
C ILE A 3 11.65 28.93 -45.68
N GLU A 4 10.51 29.34 -45.16
CA GLU A 4 10.30 29.50 -43.73
C GLU A 4 10.26 28.08 -43.15
N SER A 5 11.26 27.75 -42.29
CA SER A 5 11.25 26.59 -41.44
C SER A 5 10.27 26.85 -40.29
N ASP A 6 9.15 26.16 -40.33
CA ASP A 6 8.19 26.04 -39.25
C ASP A 6 8.92 25.39 -38.03
N PRO A 7 9.05 26.07 -36.88
CA PRO A 7 9.56 25.42 -35.70
C PRO A 7 8.43 24.55 -35.15
N ALA A 8 8.37 23.28 -35.54
CA ALA A 8 7.57 22.30 -34.89
C ALA A 8 7.91 22.34 -33.38
N HIS A 9 6.98 22.86 -32.59
CA HIS A 9 6.97 22.73 -31.15
C HIS A 9 7.04 21.23 -30.84
N VAL A 10 8.23 20.75 -30.56
CA VAL A 10 8.41 19.52 -29.78
C VAL A 10 7.93 19.89 -28.38
N GLU A 11 6.63 19.75 -28.11
CA GLU A 11 6.15 19.60 -26.76
C GLU A 11 6.94 18.42 -26.17
N ALA A 12 7.89 18.73 -25.32
CA ALA A 12 8.55 17.72 -24.50
C ALA A 12 7.41 16.98 -23.79
N ALA A 13 7.19 15.71 -24.15
CA ALA A 13 6.15 14.89 -23.59
C ALA A 13 6.45 14.70 -22.10
N THR A 14 5.93 15.60 -21.28
CA THR A 14 6.05 15.49 -19.83
C THR A 14 5.23 14.30 -19.38
N THR A 15 5.85 13.41 -18.61
CA THR A 15 5.17 12.29 -17.95
C THR A 15 3.90 12.81 -17.26
N PRO A 16 2.72 12.16 -17.44
CA PRO A 16 1.46 12.62 -16.84
C PRO A 16 1.43 12.43 -15.31
N LEU A 17 2.51 11.94 -14.70
CA LEU A 17 2.61 11.63 -13.27
C LEU A 17 3.14 12.84 -12.51
N HIS A 18 2.27 13.42 -11.67
CA HIS A 18 2.60 14.55 -10.79
C HIS A 18 2.93 14.07 -9.39
N TRP A 19 4.15 13.57 -9.21
CA TRP A 19 4.63 13.01 -7.95
C TRP A 19 4.70 14.03 -6.82
N LYS A 20 4.53 13.56 -5.58
CA LYS A 20 4.84 14.23 -4.31
C LYS A 20 5.58 13.25 -3.41
N GLN A 21 6.35 13.78 -2.43
CA GLN A 21 7.11 12.90 -1.53
C GLN A 21 6.26 12.15 -0.49
N GLY A 22 4.97 12.52 -0.35
CA GLY A 22 4.00 11.78 0.45
C GLY A 22 4.45 11.53 1.88
N PHE A 23 4.60 10.25 2.23
CA PHE A 23 4.96 9.82 3.58
C PHE A 23 6.26 10.48 4.09
N ALA A 24 7.29 10.62 3.26
CA ALA A 24 8.55 11.24 3.67
C ALA A 24 8.42 12.74 4.00
N GLU A 25 7.51 13.45 3.31
CA GLU A 25 7.19 14.84 3.60
C GLU A 25 6.36 14.97 4.88
N ASP A 26 5.36 14.09 5.02
CA ASP A 26 4.50 14.08 6.21
C ASP A 26 5.27 13.78 7.51
N PHE A 27 6.37 13.04 7.43
CA PHE A 27 7.21 12.64 8.58
C PHE A 27 8.64 13.20 8.51
N ALA A 28 8.86 14.34 7.84
CA ALA A 28 10.19 14.93 7.71
C ALA A 28 10.87 15.21 9.07
N ASP A 29 10.09 15.63 10.07
CA ASP A 29 10.57 15.91 11.43
C ASP A 29 10.76 14.63 12.28
N PHE A 30 10.34 13.47 11.79
CA PHE A 30 10.37 12.19 12.49
C PHE A 30 11.13 11.12 11.70
N PRO A 31 12.45 11.23 11.55
CA PRO A 31 13.26 10.31 10.73
C PRO A 31 13.23 8.85 11.22
N VAL A 32 12.73 8.62 12.43
CA VAL A 32 12.48 7.26 12.95
C VAL A 32 11.39 6.51 12.17
N ALA A 33 10.44 7.24 11.55
CA ALA A 33 9.29 6.67 10.86
C ALA A 33 9.63 5.95 9.54
N TYR A 34 10.79 6.27 8.94
CA TYR A 34 11.16 5.70 7.64
C TYR A 34 12.67 5.71 7.39
N ARG A 35 13.08 5.03 6.32
CA ARG A 35 14.42 5.12 5.73
C ARG A 35 14.30 5.37 4.23
N ARG A 36 15.13 6.29 3.70
CA ARG A 36 15.31 6.41 2.26
C ARG A 36 16.07 5.19 1.75
N VAL A 37 15.59 4.63 0.64
CA VAL A 37 16.11 3.39 0.06
C VAL A 37 16.34 3.56 -1.43
N LYS A 38 16.96 2.57 -2.03
CA LYS A 38 17.16 2.50 -3.48
C LYS A 38 16.58 1.18 -3.97
N ALA A 39 15.76 1.25 -4.99
CA ALA A 39 15.25 0.04 -5.63
C ALA A 39 16.40 -0.73 -6.32
N THR A 40 16.35 -2.05 -6.24
CA THR A 40 17.16 -2.94 -7.03
C THR A 40 16.40 -3.25 -8.32
N VAL A 41 16.90 -2.76 -9.43
CA VAL A 41 16.27 -2.89 -10.74
C VAL A 41 16.14 -4.36 -11.15
N LEU A 42 15.11 -4.66 -11.94
CA LEU A 42 15.02 -5.92 -12.67
C LEU A 42 15.86 -5.84 -13.95
N GLN A 43 16.51 -6.94 -14.31
CA GLN A 43 17.17 -7.05 -15.61
C GLN A 43 16.10 -7.35 -16.67
N GLU A 44 16.14 -6.61 -17.79
CA GLU A 44 15.21 -6.78 -18.90
C GLU A 44 13.74 -6.95 -18.45
N PRO A 45 13.17 -5.97 -17.71
CA PRO A 45 11.84 -6.08 -17.16
C PRO A 45 10.79 -6.21 -18.26
N ARG A 46 9.85 -7.13 -18.08
CA ARG A 46 8.71 -7.32 -18.98
C ARG A 46 7.42 -7.04 -18.24
N ARG A 47 6.61 -6.12 -18.76
CA ARG A 47 5.27 -5.90 -18.19
C ARG A 47 4.37 -7.08 -18.52
N LEU A 48 3.88 -7.76 -17.48
CA LEU A 48 3.04 -8.96 -17.60
C LEU A 48 1.56 -8.64 -17.43
N CYS A 49 1.23 -7.69 -16.55
CA CYS A 49 -0.15 -7.28 -16.27
C CYS A 49 -0.25 -5.76 -16.14
N TRP A 50 -1.45 -5.26 -16.41
CA TRP A 50 -1.86 -3.88 -16.20
C TRP A 50 -3.35 -3.84 -15.87
N SER A 51 -3.74 -3.07 -14.85
CA SER A 51 -5.13 -2.83 -14.49
C SER A 51 -5.57 -1.45 -14.95
N ASP A 52 -6.46 -1.38 -15.94
CA ASP A 52 -7.04 -0.12 -16.39
C ASP A 52 -7.87 0.55 -15.31
N GLY A 53 -8.55 -0.25 -14.47
CA GLY A 53 -9.31 0.25 -13.33
C GLY A 53 -8.42 0.90 -12.27
N ALA A 54 -7.28 0.29 -11.93
CA ALA A 54 -6.31 0.89 -11.03
C ALA A 54 -5.64 2.13 -11.64
N ALA A 55 -5.34 2.08 -12.94
CA ALA A 55 -4.75 3.20 -13.68
C ALA A 55 -5.67 4.43 -13.68
N ALA A 56 -6.98 4.23 -13.85
CA ALA A 56 -7.98 5.30 -13.82
C ALA A 56 -7.98 6.04 -12.46
N CYS A 57 -7.69 5.35 -11.34
CA CYS A 57 -7.59 5.98 -10.02
C CYS A 57 -6.55 7.11 -9.95
N ILE A 58 -5.51 7.04 -10.78
CA ILE A 58 -4.43 8.04 -10.88
C ILE A 58 -4.46 8.82 -12.21
N GLY A 59 -5.60 8.79 -12.90
CA GLY A 59 -5.82 9.55 -14.15
C GLY A 59 -5.13 8.98 -15.38
N LEU A 60 -4.67 7.72 -15.33
CA LEU A 60 -4.05 7.04 -16.46
C LEU A 60 -5.07 6.19 -17.25
N ASN A 61 -4.73 5.91 -18.51
CA ASN A 61 -5.47 5.03 -19.40
C ASN A 61 -4.51 4.33 -20.39
N SER A 62 -5.04 3.44 -21.23
CA SER A 62 -4.26 2.67 -22.21
C SER A 62 -3.47 3.54 -23.19
N LYS A 63 -3.97 4.73 -23.58
CA LYS A 63 -3.23 5.66 -24.46
C LYS A 63 -1.99 6.24 -23.79
N HIS A 64 -2.09 6.55 -22.48
CA HIS A 64 -0.93 6.96 -21.71
C HIS A 64 0.10 5.82 -21.61
N LEU A 65 -0.38 4.58 -21.43
CA LEU A 65 0.47 3.41 -21.37
C LEU A 65 1.28 3.18 -22.65
N GLU A 66 0.66 3.36 -23.83
CA GLU A 66 1.35 3.25 -25.11
C GLU A 66 2.38 4.37 -25.32
N ARG A 67 2.00 5.61 -24.97
CA ARG A 67 2.84 6.79 -25.19
C ARG A 67 4.04 6.88 -24.25
N HIS A 68 3.87 6.45 -22.99
CA HIS A 68 4.84 6.59 -21.91
C HIS A 68 5.34 5.26 -21.36
N ALA A 69 5.38 4.20 -22.17
CA ALA A 69 5.74 2.86 -21.75
C ALA A 69 7.10 2.80 -21.04
N HIS A 70 8.11 3.52 -21.55
CA HIS A 70 9.43 3.58 -20.97
C HIS A 70 9.46 4.33 -19.63
N ASP A 71 8.75 5.46 -19.50
CA ASP A 71 8.66 6.22 -18.26
C ASP A 71 7.98 5.39 -17.17
N PHE A 72 6.92 4.64 -17.54
CA PHE A 72 6.21 3.77 -16.59
C PHE A 72 7.06 2.58 -16.17
N GLU A 73 7.87 2.02 -17.06
CA GLU A 73 8.84 0.99 -16.71
C GLU A 73 9.89 1.54 -15.72
N SER A 74 10.44 2.72 -16.01
CA SER A 74 11.40 3.38 -15.12
C SER A 74 10.81 3.64 -13.73
N CYS A 75 9.56 4.11 -13.63
CA CYS A 75 8.87 4.33 -12.37
C CYS A 75 8.49 3.00 -11.68
N PHE A 76 7.76 2.13 -12.38
CA PHE A 76 7.02 1.04 -11.77
C PHE A 76 7.78 -0.29 -11.72
N ALA A 77 8.85 -0.45 -12.51
CA ALA A 77 9.73 -1.61 -12.43
C ALA A 77 11.10 -1.28 -11.84
N GLN A 78 11.55 -0.04 -11.92
CA GLN A 78 12.90 0.35 -11.50
C GLN A 78 12.92 1.33 -10.31
N GLY A 79 11.75 1.86 -9.92
CA GLY A 79 11.63 2.77 -8.78
C GLY A 79 12.29 4.14 -9.01
N GLN A 80 12.42 4.56 -10.27
CA GLN A 80 12.98 5.85 -10.65
C GLN A 80 11.87 6.87 -10.82
N VAL A 81 11.80 7.83 -9.92
CA VAL A 81 10.77 8.87 -9.91
C VAL A 81 11.45 10.23 -9.99
N GLU A 82 11.02 11.04 -10.94
CA GLU A 82 11.47 12.43 -11.08
C GLU A 82 10.41 13.38 -10.52
N TYR A 83 10.86 14.33 -9.70
CA TYR A 83 10.02 15.38 -9.13
C TYR A 83 10.78 16.70 -9.13
N LEU A 84 10.24 17.72 -9.80
CA LEU A 84 10.87 19.05 -9.92
C LEU A 84 12.34 18.98 -10.40
N GLY A 85 12.65 18.07 -11.34
CA GLY A 85 13.99 17.90 -11.89
C GLY A 85 14.98 17.20 -10.96
N GLN A 86 14.50 16.56 -9.90
CA GLN A 86 15.30 15.76 -8.98
C GLN A 86 14.75 14.33 -8.88
N THR A 87 15.63 13.36 -8.81
CA THR A 87 15.24 11.97 -8.55
C THR A 87 14.79 11.81 -7.10
N LEU A 88 13.55 11.41 -6.88
CA LEU A 88 13.05 11.05 -5.56
C LEU A 88 13.59 9.70 -5.13
N ALA A 89 14.16 9.64 -3.93
CA ALA A 89 14.50 8.37 -3.31
C ALA A 89 13.24 7.75 -2.69
N PRO A 90 12.87 6.51 -3.09
CA PRO A 90 11.81 5.77 -2.41
C PRO A 90 12.08 5.65 -0.91
N VAL A 91 11.02 5.39 -0.13
CA VAL A 91 11.14 5.19 1.32
C VAL A 91 10.57 3.86 1.74
N ALA A 92 11.21 3.23 2.73
CA ALA A 92 10.68 2.09 3.46
C ALA A 92 10.20 2.59 4.83
N SER A 93 8.93 2.34 5.17
CA SER A 93 8.37 2.75 6.45
C SER A 93 8.75 1.78 7.58
N ALA A 94 8.90 2.33 8.79
CA ALA A 94 9.16 1.56 9.99
C ALA A 94 7.85 1.25 10.70
N TYR A 95 7.64 0.00 11.05
CA TYR A 95 6.55 -0.43 11.91
C TYR A 95 7.01 -1.57 12.82
N ALA A 96 6.16 -2.01 13.70
CA ALA A 96 6.38 -3.16 14.58
C ALA A 96 5.16 -4.08 14.48
N GLY A 97 5.05 -5.08 15.31
CA GLY A 97 3.80 -5.80 15.33
C GLY A 97 3.80 -7.09 16.13
N HIS A 98 2.58 -7.58 16.33
CA HIS A 98 2.32 -8.92 16.82
C HIS A 98 2.08 -9.84 15.64
N GLN A 99 2.87 -10.89 15.53
CA GLN A 99 2.73 -11.96 14.54
C GLN A 99 2.31 -13.24 15.25
N PHE A 100 1.19 -13.85 14.84
CA PHE A 100 0.61 -15.02 15.48
C PHE A 100 0.46 -14.83 17.03
N GLY A 101 0.08 -13.61 17.45
CA GLY A 101 -0.11 -13.26 18.85
C GLY A 101 1.16 -13.06 19.66
N VAL A 102 2.34 -13.10 19.06
CA VAL A 102 3.65 -12.88 19.68
C VAL A 102 4.26 -11.57 19.18
N TRP A 103 4.82 -10.79 20.11
CA TRP A 103 5.54 -9.57 19.75
C TRP A 103 6.76 -9.89 18.90
N ALA A 104 6.78 -9.41 17.66
CA ALA A 104 7.85 -9.65 16.69
C ALA A 104 8.96 -8.57 16.71
N GLY A 105 8.78 -7.52 17.52
CA GLY A 105 9.72 -6.41 17.59
C GLY A 105 9.60 -5.45 16.40
N GLN A 106 10.70 -4.78 16.10
CA GLN A 106 10.76 -3.86 14.96
C GLN A 106 10.70 -4.64 13.66
N LEU A 107 9.79 -4.22 12.82
CA LEU A 107 9.54 -4.63 11.45
C LEU A 107 9.70 -3.41 10.53
N GLY A 108 9.13 -3.48 9.37
CA GLY A 108 9.07 -2.39 8.39
C GLY A 108 8.87 -2.95 6.99
N ASP A 109 8.85 -2.08 6.01
CA ASP A 109 8.73 -2.47 4.60
C ASP A 109 9.97 -3.22 4.14
N GLY A 110 10.05 -4.54 4.45
CA GLY A 110 11.22 -5.37 4.19
C GLY A 110 11.43 -5.76 2.72
N ARG A 111 10.40 -5.64 1.89
CA ARG A 111 10.43 -5.88 0.45
C ARG A 111 9.50 -4.94 -0.33
N ALA A 112 9.06 -3.87 0.31
CA ALA A 112 8.22 -2.87 -0.29
C ALA A 112 8.86 -1.49 -0.14
N MET A 113 8.56 -0.58 -1.07
CA MET A 113 9.10 0.78 -1.08
C MET A 113 8.01 1.73 -1.57
N LEU A 114 7.71 2.77 -0.80
CA LEU A 114 6.85 3.86 -1.23
C LEU A 114 7.64 4.77 -2.19
N LEU A 115 7.12 4.95 -3.40
CA LEU A 115 7.68 5.84 -4.40
C LEU A 115 7.32 7.30 -4.11
N GLY A 116 6.13 7.53 -3.60
CA GLY A 116 5.51 8.82 -3.34
C GLY A 116 4.00 8.75 -3.53
N ASP A 117 3.40 9.92 -3.63
CA ASP A 117 1.96 10.08 -3.84
C ASP A 117 1.67 10.67 -5.22
N LEU A 118 0.57 10.24 -5.82
CA LEU A 118 -0.02 10.82 -7.02
C LEU A 118 -1.40 11.44 -6.69
N PRO A 119 -1.86 12.46 -7.46
CA PRO A 119 -3.20 12.98 -7.32
C PRO A 119 -4.25 11.88 -7.54
N SER A 120 -5.27 11.85 -6.70
CA SER A 120 -6.37 10.89 -6.79
C SER A 120 -7.44 11.38 -7.75
N GLN A 121 -7.88 10.46 -8.63
CA GLN A 121 -9.11 10.58 -9.43
C GLN A 121 -10.16 9.56 -8.96
N ALA A 122 -9.85 8.79 -7.93
CA ALA A 122 -10.67 7.69 -7.45
C ALA A 122 -11.84 8.15 -6.58
N SER A 123 -12.95 7.46 -6.72
CA SER A 123 -14.09 7.46 -5.81
C SER A 123 -13.96 6.38 -4.73
N ALA A 124 -14.85 6.38 -3.75
CA ALA A 124 -14.89 5.33 -2.73
C ALA A 124 -15.10 3.93 -3.33
N GLY A 125 -15.96 3.81 -4.35
CA GLY A 125 -16.25 2.56 -5.03
C GLY A 125 -15.03 1.96 -5.74
N ASP A 126 -14.09 2.78 -6.21
CA ASP A 126 -12.86 2.30 -6.85
C ASP A 126 -11.93 1.55 -5.87
N TRP A 127 -12.17 1.69 -4.57
CA TRP A 127 -11.49 0.99 -3.49
C TRP A 127 -12.35 -0.09 -2.83
N GLY A 128 -13.55 -0.40 -3.37
CA GLY A 128 -14.48 -1.38 -2.81
C GLY A 128 -15.30 -0.87 -1.62
N PHE A 129 -15.28 0.43 -1.32
CA PHE A 129 -16.15 1.00 -0.28
C PHE A 129 -17.53 1.32 -0.84
N ASP A 130 -18.57 1.00 -0.07
CA ASP A 130 -19.93 1.39 -0.39
C ASP A 130 -20.20 2.88 -0.12
N ALA A 131 -21.25 3.41 -0.70
CA ALA A 131 -21.70 4.79 -0.46
C ALA A 131 -22.08 5.08 1.01
N ILE A 132 -22.35 4.02 1.79
CA ILE A 132 -22.66 4.08 3.22
C ILE A 132 -21.39 4.21 4.06
N ASP A 133 -20.27 3.73 3.53
CA ASP A 133 -18.96 3.83 4.18
C ASP A 133 -18.57 5.31 4.26
N SER A 134 -18.68 5.90 5.44
CA SER A 134 -18.33 7.32 5.67
C SER A 134 -16.82 7.55 5.65
N ILE A 135 -16.13 6.97 4.64
CA ILE A 135 -14.70 7.18 4.47
C ILE A 135 -14.43 8.54 3.82
N HIS A 136 -13.49 9.25 4.36
CA HIS A 136 -12.89 10.38 3.68
C HIS A 136 -11.64 9.89 2.93
N LEU A 137 -11.71 9.88 1.62
CA LEU A 137 -10.56 9.58 0.78
C LEU A 137 -9.69 10.83 0.66
N SER A 138 -8.40 10.62 0.75
CA SER A 138 -7.41 11.65 0.44
C SER A 138 -7.48 12.05 -1.03
N ASP A 139 -7.07 13.29 -1.33
CA ASP A 139 -6.80 13.76 -2.68
C ASP A 139 -5.54 13.13 -3.31
N ARG A 140 -4.90 12.20 -2.60
CA ARG A 140 -3.65 11.53 -2.98
C ARG A 140 -3.77 10.02 -2.86
N ILE A 141 -3.02 9.34 -3.71
CA ILE A 141 -2.85 7.88 -3.73
C ILE A 141 -1.38 7.58 -3.53
N GLU A 142 -1.08 6.78 -2.51
CA GLU A 142 0.26 6.26 -2.27
C GLU A 142 0.58 5.17 -3.30
N VAL A 143 1.79 5.24 -3.87
CA VAL A 143 2.30 4.27 -4.84
C VAL A 143 3.44 3.49 -4.20
N GLN A 144 3.30 2.18 -4.17
CA GLN A 144 4.27 1.30 -3.52
C GLN A 144 4.72 0.18 -4.47
N LEU A 145 6.04 -0.03 -4.57
CA LEU A 145 6.62 -1.20 -5.21
C LEU A 145 6.76 -2.34 -4.20
N LYS A 146 6.41 -3.56 -4.57
CA LYS A 146 6.66 -4.76 -3.79
C LYS A 146 7.53 -5.74 -4.58
N GLY A 147 8.66 -6.13 -4.00
CA GLY A 147 9.66 -6.99 -4.64
C GLY A 147 10.85 -6.24 -5.24
N SER A 148 10.99 -4.95 -4.95
CA SER A 148 12.00 -4.05 -5.56
C SER A 148 13.36 -4.07 -4.84
N GLY A 149 13.65 -5.08 -4.05
CA GLY A 149 14.96 -5.28 -3.42
C GLY A 149 15.00 -5.00 -1.92
N GLN A 150 16.21 -5.09 -1.37
CA GLN A 150 16.43 -4.97 0.06
C GLN A 150 16.18 -3.57 0.59
N THR A 151 15.67 -3.53 1.83
CA THR A 151 15.57 -2.35 2.66
C THR A 151 16.24 -2.63 4.01
N PRO A 152 16.44 -1.64 4.87
CA PRO A 152 16.94 -1.87 6.24
C PRO A 152 16.06 -2.81 7.08
N TYR A 153 14.85 -3.12 6.61
CA TYR A 153 13.87 -3.97 7.31
C TYR A 153 13.76 -5.38 6.71
N SER A 154 14.57 -5.73 5.71
CA SER A 154 14.51 -7.03 5.03
C SER A 154 15.00 -8.19 5.89
N ARG A 155 15.62 -7.92 7.05
CA ARG A 155 16.24 -8.95 7.91
C ARG A 155 17.26 -9.80 7.10
N MET A 156 17.02 -11.11 7.01
CA MET A 156 17.84 -12.04 6.21
C MET A 156 17.32 -12.18 4.76
N GLY A 157 16.25 -11.48 4.39
CA GLY A 157 15.64 -11.58 3.06
C GLY A 157 16.37 -10.76 2.00
N ASP A 158 16.19 -11.14 0.74
CA ASP A 158 16.73 -10.45 -0.43
C ASP A 158 15.86 -9.25 -0.89
N GLY A 159 14.70 -9.04 -0.25
CA GLY A 159 13.74 -8.00 -0.62
C GLY A 159 13.04 -8.24 -1.97
N ARG A 160 13.24 -9.39 -2.61
CA ARG A 160 12.61 -9.77 -3.87
C ARG A 160 11.25 -10.43 -3.63
N ALA A 161 10.36 -10.27 -4.60
CA ALA A 161 9.15 -11.08 -4.73
C ALA A 161 9.33 -12.05 -5.91
N VAL A 162 8.71 -13.23 -5.81
CA VAL A 162 8.71 -14.22 -6.87
C VAL A 162 7.46 -14.06 -7.75
N LEU A 163 7.57 -14.42 -9.02
CA LEU A 163 6.52 -14.21 -10.01
C LEU A 163 5.19 -14.86 -9.59
N ARG A 164 5.18 -16.11 -9.13
CA ARG A 164 3.95 -16.81 -8.75
C ARG A 164 3.16 -16.11 -7.66
N SER A 165 3.85 -15.60 -6.61
CA SER A 165 3.17 -14.88 -5.52
C SER A 165 2.73 -13.49 -5.95
N SER A 166 3.46 -12.86 -6.86
CA SER A 166 3.14 -11.55 -7.41
C SER A 166 1.90 -11.61 -8.32
N ILE A 167 1.75 -12.68 -9.12
CA ILE A 167 0.52 -12.95 -9.88
C ILE A 167 -0.67 -13.13 -8.93
N ARG A 168 -0.51 -13.92 -7.86
CA ARG A 168 -1.58 -14.11 -6.87
C ARG A 168 -2.00 -12.80 -6.21
N GLU A 169 -1.05 -11.95 -5.84
CA GLU A 169 -1.35 -10.64 -5.24
C GLU A 169 -2.06 -9.72 -6.24
N PHE A 170 -1.60 -9.67 -7.49
CA PHE A 170 -2.24 -8.87 -8.54
C PHE A 170 -3.68 -9.32 -8.76
N LEU A 171 -3.91 -10.61 -8.97
CA LEU A 171 -5.25 -11.15 -9.22
C LEU A 171 -6.15 -11.05 -7.99
N GLY A 172 -5.62 -11.35 -6.79
CA GLY A 172 -6.38 -11.30 -5.55
C GLY A 172 -6.87 -9.89 -5.22
N SER A 173 -6.00 -8.88 -5.33
CA SER A 173 -6.39 -7.50 -5.05
C SER A 173 -7.47 -6.98 -6.00
N GLU A 174 -7.34 -7.23 -7.31
CA GLU A 174 -8.33 -6.79 -8.29
C GLU A 174 -9.64 -7.60 -8.20
N ALA A 175 -9.56 -8.90 -7.87
CA ALA A 175 -10.75 -9.72 -7.62
C ALA A 175 -11.55 -9.24 -6.42
N MET A 176 -10.89 -8.83 -5.33
CA MET A 176 -11.56 -8.28 -4.14
C MET A 176 -12.32 -7.01 -4.46
N ILE A 177 -11.75 -6.12 -5.27
CA ILE A 177 -12.47 -4.94 -5.77
C ILE A 177 -13.70 -5.35 -6.59
N GLY A 178 -13.56 -6.33 -7.47
CA GLY A 178 -14.69 -6.88 -8.25
C GLY A 178 -15.80 -7.49 -7.39
N LEU A 179 -15.47 -7.97 -6.21
CA LEU A 179 -16.41 -8.49 -5.20
C LEU A 179 -16.98 -7.41 -4.28
N GLY A 180 -16.58 -6.14 -4.44
CA GLY A 180 -16.99 -5.04 -3.55
C GLY A 180 -16.33 -5.09 -2.16
N ILE A 181 -15.17 -5.73 -2.05
CA ILE A 181 -14.41 -5.82 -0.80
C ILE A 181 -13.32 -4.74 -0.78
N PRO A 182 -13.26 -3.89 0.27
CA PRO A 182 -12.23 -2.87 0.36
C PRO A 182 -10.81 -3.43 0.27
N SER A 183 -10.02 -2.92 -0.67
CA SER A 183 -8.69 -3.45 -0.96
C SER A 183 -7.74 -2.39 -1.52
N THR A 184 -6.44 -2.63 -1.36
CA THR A 184 -5.41 -2.01 -2.20
C THR A 184 -5.59 -2.48 -3.64
N ARG A 185 -5.11 -1.70 -4.62
CA ARG A 185 -5.13 -2.03 -6.03
C ARG A 185 -3.75 -2.47 -6.50
N ALA A 186 -3.71 -3.36 -7.48
CA ALA A 186 -2.50 -3.67 -8.21
C ALA A 186 -2.54 -2.98 -9.58
N LEU A 187 -1.68 -1.98 -9.79
CA LEU A 187 -1.61 -1.22 -11.04
C LEU A 187 -1.00 -2.05 -12.15
N CYS A 188 0.19 -2.60 -11.89
CA CYS A 188 0.90 -3.40 -12.87
C CYS A 188 1.82 -4.42 -12.21
N LEU A 189 2.21 -5.41 -13.02
CA LEU A 189 3.15 -6.44 -12.67
C LEU A 189 4.25 -6.48 -13.73
N TYR A 190 5.50 -6.32 -13.29
CA TYR A 190 6.69 -6.56 -14.08
C TYR A 190 7.41 -7.82 -13.61
N GLY A 191 7.87 -8.64 -14.53
CA GLY A 191 8.69 -9.81 -14.28
C GLY A 191 10.02 -9.73 -15.01
N SER A 192 11.00 -10.49 -14.56
CA SER A 192 12.29 -10.69 -15.24
C SER A 192 12.75 -12.13 -15.07
N ASP A 193 13.84 -12.48 -15.74
CA ASP A 193 14.50 -13.78 -15.59
C ASP A 193 15.53 -13.78 -14.44
N ASP A 194 15.63 -12.69 -13.67
CA ASP A 194 16.49 -12.60 -12.49
C ASP A 194 16.15 -13.74 -11.52
N PRO A 195 17.16 -14.55 -11.09
CA PRO A 195 16.90 -15.65 -10.18
C PRO A 195 16.62 -15.16 -8.76
N VAL A 196 15.63 -15.78 -8.14
CA VAL A 196 15.28 -15.59 -6.73
C VAL A 196 15.35 -16.94 -6.04
N PHE A 197 16.26 -17.07 -5.08
CA PHE A 197 16.49 -18.31 -4.38
C PHE A 197 15.47 -18.49 -3.24
N ARG A 198 14.67 -19.56 -3.35
CA ARG A 198 13.69 -20.02 -2.34
C ARG A 198 13.95 -21.51 -2.11
N GLU A 199 12.94 -22.30 -1.82
CA GLU A 199 13.06 -23.76 -1.82
C GLU A 199 13.52 -24.29 -3.19
N THR A 200 13.05 -23.65 -4.25
CA THR A 200 13.52 -23.80 -5.62
C THR A 200 13.94 -22.45 -6.17
N THR A 201 14.72 -22.41 -7.24
CA THR A 201 15.02 -21.17 -7.95
C THR A 201 13.79 -20.72 -8.72
N GLU A 202 13.32 -19.51 -8.43
CA GLU A 202 12.19 -18.85 -9.07
C GLU A 202 12.64 -17.57 -9.77
N THR A 203 11.75 -16.89 -10.47
CA THR A 203 12.03 -15.63 -11.17
C THR A 203 11.48 -14.42 -10.41
N ALA A 204 12.20 -13.30 -10.52
CA ALA A 204 11.85 -12.06 -9.84
C ALA A 204 10.65 -11.35 -10.49
N ALA A 205 9.87 -10.68 -9.66
CA ALA A 205 8.80 -9.81 -10.11
C ALA A 205 8.63 -8.60 -9.16
N ILE A 206 8.05 -7.53 -9.70
CA ILE A 206 7.66 -6.33 -8.95
C ILE A 206 6.19 -6.07 -9.22
N VAL A 207 5.41 -5.97 -8.15
CA VAL A 207 4.02 -5.48 -8.18
C VAL A 207 4.01 -4.02 -7.77
N THR A 208 3.45 -3.16 -8.63
CA THR A 208 3.13 -1.78 -8.27
C THR A 208 1.74 -1.72 -7.68
N ARG A 209 1.68 -1.31 -6.41
CA ARG A 209 0.43 -1.23 -5.63
C ARG A 209 0.01 0.22 -5.45
N LEU A 210 -1.29 0.45 -5.43
CA LEU A 210 -1.92 1.72 -5.13
C LEU A 210 -2.83 1.59 -3.90
N ALA A 211 -2.84 2.61 -3.06
CA ALA A 211 -3.79 2.72 -1.95
C ALA A 211 -4.00 4.20 -1.57
N PRO A 212 -5.14 4.57 -0.97
CA PRO A 212 -5.28 5.85 -0.29
C PRO A 212 -4.23 6.04 0.80
N THR A 213 -3.82 4.95 1.44
CA THR A 213 -2.64 4.85 2.31
C THR A 213 -2.27 3.40 2.61
N PHE A 214 -0.97 3.14 2.83
CA PHE A 214 -0.44 1.84 3.32
C PHE A 214 -0.22 1.84 4.84
N LEU A 215 -0.79 2.79 5.58
CA LEU A 215 -0.71 2.83 7.03
C LEU A 215 -1.41 1.63 7.67
N ARG A 216 -0.72 0.97 8.61
CA ARG A 216 -1.15 -0.28 9.26
C ARG A 216 -1.03 -0.18 10.78
N PHE A 217 -1.69 -1.07 11.50
CA PHE A 217 -1.65 -1.10 12.97
C PHE A 217 -0.23 -1.11 13.52
N GLY A 218 0.67 -1.81 12.83
CA GLY A 218 2.08 -1.89 13.20
C GLY A 218 2.80 -0.53 13.30
N HIS A 219 2.35 0.51 12.58
CA HIS A 219 2.92 1.86 12.77
C HIS A 219 2.59 2.43 14.14
N VAL A 220 1.34 2.25 14.60
CA VAL A 220 0.91 2.69 15.94
C VAL A 220 1.67 1.92 17.01
N GLU A 221 1.80 0.60 16.87
CA GLU A 221 2.56 -0.25 17.79
C GLU A 221 4.03 0.16 17.86
N PHE A 222 4.65 0.49 16.71
CA PHE A 222 6.04 0.95 16.65
C PHE A 222 6.25 2.21 17.48
N PHE A 223 5.49 3.26 17.21
CA PHE A 223 5.65 4.52 17.92
C PHE A 223 5.32 4.40 19.41
N ALA A 224 4.29 3.62 19.77
CA ALA A 224 3.89 3.43 21.15
C ALA A 224 4.93 2.60 21.92
N HIS A 225 5.36 1.47 21.38
CA HIS A 225 6.29 0.56 22.08
C HIS A 225 7.68 1.18 22.28
N PHE A 226 8.19 1.90 21.29
CA PHE A 226 9.49 2.56 21.38
C PHE A 226 9.44 3.98 21.96
N HIS A 227 8.31 4.34 22.59
CA HIS A 227 8.10 5.63 23.28
C HIS A 227 8.32 6.87 22.42
N HIS A 228 8.05 6.78 21.12
CA HIS A 228 8.10 7.93 20.21
C HIS A 228 6.78 8.72 20.26
N HIS A 229 6.44 9.28 21.43
CA HIS A 229 5.13 9.88 21.70
C HIS A 229 4.77 11.05 20.78
N ASP A 230 5.72 11.91 20.45
CA ASP A 230 5.49 13.05 19.56
C ASP A 230 5.21 12.58 18.13
N ALA A 231 5.98 11.58 17.65
CA ALA A 231 5.74 10.97 16.35
C ALA A 231 4.38 10.24 16.31
N LEU A 232 3.99 9.55 17.40
CA LEU A 232 2.68 8.92 17.55
C LEU A 232 1.54 9.93 17.46
N ASN A 233 1.62 11.01 18.21
CA ASN A 233 0.62 12.07 18.20
C ASN A 233 0.50 12.70 16.80
N HIS A 234 1.62 13.01 16.17
CA HIS A 234 1.66 13.51 14.81
C HIS A 234 1.02 12.53 13.82
N PHE A 235 1.37 11.24 13.92
CA PHE A 235 0.81 10.15 13.11
C PHE A 235 -0.72 10.07 13.25
N LEU A 236 -1.24 10.03 14.48
CA LEU A 236 -2.68 9.94 14.74
C LEU A 236 -3.43 11.17 14.22
N GLN A 237 -2.86 12.37 14.36
CA GLN A 237 -3.44 13.60 13.83
C GLN A 237 -3.48 13.59 12.28
N LYS A 238 -2.40 13.17 11.62
CA LYS A 238 -2.35 13.02 10.16
C LYS A 238 -3.37 12.00 9.66
N LEU A 239 -3.43 10.83 10.30
CA LEU A 239 -4.40 9.78 9.99
C LEU A 239 -5.84 10.30 10.15
N ALA A 240 -6.15 10.93 11.28
CA ALA A 240 -7.47 11.48 11.55
C ALA A 240 -7.84 12.57 10.55
N LYS A 241 -6.95 13.51 10.28
CA LYS A 241 -7.19 14.61 9.32
C LYS A 241 -7.44 14.08 7.91
N ARG A 242 -6.70 13.06 7.48
CA ARG A 242 -6.75 12.54 6.11
C ARG A 242 -7.91 11.58 5.88
N HIS A 243 -8.21 10.72 6.86
CA HIS A 243 -9.16 9.60 6.66
C HIS A 243 -10.34 9.56 7.64
N TYR A 244 -10.24 10.29 8.75
CA TYR A 244 -11.26 10.28 9.81
C TYR A 244 -11.58 11.70 10.33
N PRO A 245 -11.88 12.68 9.45
CA PRO A 245 -12.06 14.07 9.88
C PRO A 245 -13.20 14.24 10.91
N LYS A 246 -14.21 13.36 10.89
CA LYS A 246 -15.28 13.36 11.90
C LYS A 246 -14.76 13.04 13.30
N ALA A 247 -13.69 12.24 13.44
CA ALA A 247 -13.10 11.96 14.75
C ALA A 247 -12.48 13.21 15.37
N LEU A 248 -11.88 14.09 14.56
CA LEU A 248 -11.32 15.37 15.02
C LEU A 248 -12.39 16.37 15.51
N SER A 249 -13.67 16.14 15.15
CA SER A 249 -14.79 16.98 15.57
C SER A 249 -15.42 16.50 16.88
N ALA A 250 -14.94 15.39 17.46
CA ALA A 250 -15.41 14.92 18.76
C ALA A 250 -15.07 15.97 19.84
N ARG A 251 -16.09 16.44 20.55
CA ARG A 251 -16.00 17.47 21.59
C ARG A 251 -16.83 17.01 22.78
N HIS A 252 -16.55 17.60 23.91
CA HIS A 252 -17.17 17.39 25.21
C HIS A 252 -18.37 16.44 25.23
N ASP A 253 -18.15 15.27 25.78
CA ASP A 253 -19.22 14.35 26.16
C ASP A 253 -19.30 14.22 27.69
N ALA A 254 -20.21 13.42 28.19
CA ALA A 254 -20.37 13.16 29.62
C ALA A 254 -19.24 12.31 30.25
N SER A 255 -18.20 11.94 29.48
CA SER A 255 -17.12 11.05 29.94
C SER A 255 -16.10 11.74 30.83
N GLY A 256 -16.03 13.09 30.82
CA GLY A 256 -15.01 13.85 31.55
C GLY A 256 -13.62 13.84 30.89
N LEU A 257 -13.47 13.30 29.67
CA LEU A 257 -12.23 13.31 28.91
C LEU A 257 -11.95 14.70 28.33
N ASN A 258 -10.68 15.02 28.11
CA ASN A 258 -10.29 16.20 27.36
C ASN A 258 -10.48 15.98 25.84
N ASP A 259 -10.43 17.06 25.06
CA ASP A 259 -10.67 17.02 23.61
C ASP A 259 -9.65 16.14 22.87
N ASP A 260 -8.40 16.04 23.34
CA ASP A 260 -7.35 15.22 22.75
C ASP A 260 -7.65 13.73 22.93
N ASP A 261 -8.06 13.33 24.12
CA ASP A 261 -8.45 11.95 24.40
C ASP A 261 -9.77 11.58 23.68
N LEU A 262 -10.70 12.52 23.59
CA LEU A 262 -11.97 12.29 22.90
C LEU A 262 -11.77 12.00 21.41
N TYR A 263 -10.93 12.78 20.70
CA TYR A 263 -10.70 12.51 19.30
C TYR A 263 -9.95 11.16 19.11
N LYS A 264 -9.00 10.83 19.98
CA LYS A 264 -8.29 9.54 19.92
C LYS A 264 -9.22 8.37 20.15
N LEU A 265 -10.14 8.48 21.11
CA LEU A 265 -11.18 7.47 21.35
C LEU A 265 -12.13 7.33 20.14
N ALA A 266 -12.57 8.46 19.55
CA ALA A 266 -13.40 8.45 18.36
C ALA A 266 -12.68 7.84 17.14
N LEU A 267 -11.39 8.15 16.98
CA LEU A 267 -10.53 7.57 15.96
C LEU A 267 -10.39 6.04 16.15
N PHE A 268 -10.10 5.59 17.37
CA PHE A 268 -10.01 4.16 17.69
C PHE A 268 -11.31 3.42 17.38
N LYS A 269 -12.46 3.95 17.81
CA LYS A 269 -13.78 3.37 17.52
C LYS A 269 -14.04 3.27 16.01
N SER A 270 -13.66 4.30 15.26
CA SER A 270 -13.83 4.32 13.80
C SER A 270 -12.96 3.28 13.10
N ILE A 271 -11.70 3.12 13.54
CA ILE A 271 -10.79 2.09 13.01
C ILE A 271 -11.32 0.70 13.34
N ALA A 272 -11.73 0.46 14.59
CA ALA A 272 -12.27 -0.83 15.04
C ALA A 272 -13.53 -1.22 14.24
N SER A 273 -14.46 -0.29 14.03
CA SER A 273 -15.66 -0.51 13.23
C SER A 273 -15.31 -0.92 11.80
N ARG A 274 -14.43 -0.18 11.13
CA ARG A 274 -14.00 -0.50 9.75
C ARG A 274 -13.29 -1.85 9.65
N THR A 275 -12.50 -2.20 10.65
CA THR A 275 -11.84 -3.50 10.70
C THR A 275 -12.87 -4.61 10.82
N GLY A 276 -13.88 -4.46 11.69
CA GLY A 276 -14.99 -5.39 11.80
C GLY A 276 -15.78 -5.53 10.50
N ASP A 277 -16.11 -4.41 9.85
CA ASP A 277 -16.81 -4.41 8.56
C ASP A 277 -16.00 -5.13 7.48
N LEU A 278 -14.68 -4.89 7.41
CA LEU A 278 -13.81 -5.55 6.45
C LEU A 278 -13.79 -7.08 6.65
N ILE A 279 -13.63 -7.53 7.89
CA ILE A 279 -13.61 -8.98 8.22
C ILE A 279 -14.95 -9.62 7.92
N ALA A 280 -16.07 -8.96 8.24
CA ALA A 280 -17.40 -9.45 7.89
C ALA A 280 -17.57 -9.61 6.37
N ARG A 281 -17.06 -8.66 5.59
CA ARG A 281 -17.06 -8.75 4.11
C ARG A 281 -16.18 -9.89 3.61
N TRP A 282 -14.99 -10.12 4.19
CA TRP A 282 -14.16 -11.29 3.85
C TRP A 282 -14.92 -12.59 4.07
N GLN A 283 -15.55 -12.73 5.23
CA GLN A 283 -16.34 -13.94 5.55
C GLN A 283 -17.52 -14.12 4.60
N SER A 284 -18.17 -13.03 4.17
CA SER A 284 -19.33 -13.10 3.27
C SER A 284 -19.01 -13.69 1.88
N VAL A 285 -17.75 -13.64 1.47
CA VAL A 285 -17.27 -14.20 0.18
C VAL A 285 -16.35 -15.41 0.37
N GLY A 286 -16.23 -15.92 1.60
CA GLY A 286 -15.37 -17.06 1.93
C GLY A 286 -13.89 -16.77 1.78
N PHE A 287 -13.48 -15.50 1.90
CA PHE A 287 -12.06 -15.12 1.81
C PHE A 287 -11.38 -15.29 3.17
N CYS A 288 -10.29 -16.08 3.17
CA CYS A 288 -9.40 -16.26 4.31
C CYS A 288 -8.07 -15.53 4.04
N HIS A 289 -7.78 -14.49 4.82
CA HIS A 289 -6.54 -13.74 4.68
C HIS A 289 -5.31 -14.55 5.12
N GLY A 290 -5.44 -15.31 6.21
CA GLY A 290 -4.44 -16.23 6.72
C GLY A 290 -3.22 -15.61 7.42
N VAL A 291 -3.07 -14.29 7.43
CA VAL A 291 -1.97 -13.58 8.13
C VAL A 291 -2.46 -12.21 8.64
N MET A 292 -3.39 -12.21 9.58
CA MET A 292 -3.95 -10.99 10.17
C MET A 292 -3.07 -10.43 11.29
N ASN A 293 -1.77 -10.49 11.11
CA ASN A 293 -0.81 -9.81 11.98
C ASN A 293 -1.05 -8.30 11.96
N THR A 294 -0.66 -7.58 13.02
CA THR A 294 -0.85 -6.13 13.08
C THR A 294 -0.07 -5.36 12.02
N ASP A 295 0.98 -5.95 11.49
CA ASP A 295 1.73 -5.45 10.33
C ASP A 295 1.05 -5.74 8.98
N ASN A 296 -0.06 -6.49 8.96
CA ASN A 296 -0.85 -6.80 7.76
C ASN A 296 -2.31 -6.28 7.84
N MET A 297 -2.61 -5.44 8.83
CA MET A 297 -3.95 -4.87 9.00
C MET A 297 -3.94 -3.37 8.77
N SER A 298 -4.76 -2.91 7.82
CA SER A 298 -4.88 -1.50 7.44
C SER A 298 -5.61 -0.68 8.50
N LEU A 299 -5.10 0.54 8.77
CA LEU A 299 -5.77 1.51 9.65
C LEU A 299 -7.03 2.14 9.02
N ILE A 300 -7.28 1.91 7.73
CA ILE A 300 -8.47 2.44 7.06
C ILE A 300 -9.42 1.35 6.55
N GLY A 301 -9.21 0.10 6.95
CA GLY A 301 -10.09 -1.02 6.60
C GLY A 301 -9.96 -1.47 5.15
N LEU A 302 -8.73 -1.52 4.61
CA LEU A 302 -8.43 -2.13 3.32
C LEU A 302 -7.79 -3.51 3.52
N THR A 303 -8.06 -4.44 2.61
CA THR A 303 -7.28 -5.65 2.46
C THR A 303 -5.90 -5.28 1.93
N ILE A 304 -4.85 -5.60 2.67
CA ILE A 304 -3.45 -5.36 2.29
C ILE A 304 -2.65 -6.66 2.42
N ASP A 305 -1.56 -6.77 1.67
CA ASP A 305 -0.59 -7.88 1.77
C ASP A 305 -1.17 -9.28 1.53
N TYR A 306 -1.46 -9.57 0.28
CA TYR A 306 -1.94 -10.87 -0.19
C TYR A 306 -0.85 -11.95 -0.13
N GLY A 307 -0.72 -12.59 1.04
CA GLY A 307 0.22 -13.69 1.31
C GLY A 307 -0.39 -15.06 0.99
N PRO A 308 -0.54 -15.94 2.00
CA PRO A 308 -1.11 -17.27 1.81
C PRO A 308 -2.65 -17.30 1.75
N PHE A 309 -3.29 -16.21 1.36
CA PHE A 309 -4.75 -16.11 1.29
C PHE A 309 -5.39 -17.25 0.48
N GLY A 310 -6.64 -17.54 0.77
CA GLY A 310 -7.46 -18.51 0.02
C GLY A 310 -8.92 -18.11 0.00
N PHE A 311 -9.69 -18.77 -0.87
CA PHE A 311 -11.15 -18.74 -0.82
C PHE A 311 -11.64 -20.13 -0.44
N LEU A 312 -12.68 -20.19 0.38
CA LEU A 312 -13.34 -21.44 0.75
C LEU A 312 -14.12 -22.00 -0.44
N ASP A 313 -13.95 -23.29 -0.72
CA ASP A 313 -14.80 -24.03 -1.68
C ASP A 313 -16.17 -24.34 -1.08
N GLN A 314 -16.22 -24.53 0.23
CA GLN A 314 -17.42 -24.71 1.04
C GLN A 314 -17.18 -24.14 2.43
N TYR A 315 -18.23 -23.89 3.19
CA TYR A 315 -18.09 -23.40 4.57
C TYR A 315 -17.36 -24.46 5.42
N ASP A 316 -16.30 -24.00 6.07
CA ASP A 316 -15.48 -24.78 6.99
C ASP A 316 -14.94 -23.82 8.07
N GLU A 317 -15.46 -23.94 9.29
CA GLU A 317 -15.10 -23.06 10.41
C GLU A 317 -13.68 -23.27 10.92
N ASP A 318 -13.09 -24.44 10.65
CA ASP A 318 -11.74 -24.82 11.06
C ASP A 318 -10.70 -24.61 9.93
N HIS A 319 -11.11 -24.00 8.81
CA HIS A 319 -10.23 -23.83 7.66
C HIS A 319 -9.03 -22.92 7.97
N VAL A 320 -7.83 -23.44 7.75
CA VAL A 320 -6.56 -22.69 7.89
C VAL A 320 -5.85 -22.65 6.54
N CYS A 321 -5.95 -21.53 5.84
CA CYS A 321 -5.30 -21.36 4.53
C CYS A 321 -3.77 -21.14 4.62
N ASN A 322 -3.25 -20.78 5.79
CA ASN A 322 -1.83 -20.56 6.02
C ASN A 322 -1.17 -21.76 6.71
N HIS A 323 -0.39 -22.54 5.97
CA HIS A 323 0.32 -23.71 6.52
C HIS A 323 1.30 -23.40 7.66
N SER A 324 1.68 -22.14 7.86
CA SER A 324 2.52 -21.70 9.00
C SER A 324 1.71 -21.41 10.25
N ASP A 325 0.38 -21.37 10.15
CA ASP A 325 -0.52 -21.15 11.27
C ASP A 325 -0.94 -22.49 11.90
N HIS A 326 0.01 -23.12 12.59
CA HIS A 326 -0.22 -24.43 13.23
C HIS A 326 -1.26 -24.41 14.37
N GLN A 327 -1.69 -23.23 14.82
CA GLN A 327 -2.63 -23.07 15.90
C GLN A 327 -4.01 -22.55 15.44
N GLY A 328 -4.20 -22.34 14.14
CA GLY A 328 -5.44 -21.81 13.60
C GLY A 328 -5.82 -20.43 14.15
N ARG A 329 -4.83 -19.54 14.38
CA ARG A 329 -5.08 -18.22 14.97
C ARG A 329 -5.77 -17.25 14.00
N TYR A 330 -5.73 -17.56 12.72
CA TYR A 330 -6.28 -16.75 11.63
C TYR A 330 -7.17 -17.63 10.71
N SER A 331 -7.82 -18.63 11.29
CA SER A 331 -8.86 -19.43 10.62
C SER A 331 -10.10 -18.61 10.31
#